data_5c779bdf75f5e9fd6a914ac7640539b0
#
_entry.id   5c779bdf75f5e9fd6a914ac7640539b0
#
_cell.length_a   1.000
_cell.length_b   1.000
_cell.length_c   1.000
_cell.angle_alpha   90.00
_cell.angle_beta   90.00
_cell.angle_gamma   90.00
#
_symmetry.space_group_name_H-M   'P 1'
#
loop_
_entity.id
_entity.type
_entity.pdbx_description
1 polymer ?
#
loop_
_entity_poly.entity_id
_entity_poly.type
_entity_poly.pdbx_seq_one_letter_code
_entity_poly.pdbx_strand_id
1 'polypeptide(L)'
;MFQIDFKRLVLQLLPTFYRQPLIFGMLRAALVGLEAVYNSFTKARDLHNYRLTHNGQVCYLRAVLNDTFQSANGTKFEILTIERDGDWLYAITEKGTRLTVATSEDAFNEKGEYQDNHMAVPVLSNEAMLTAQQNSFLVAVPADLWQSNLADIKALVDKYKLISKQAQYIQIS
;
A
#
# COMPACT_ATOMS: atom_id res chain seq x y z
N MET A 1 23.31 2.81 -13.26
CA MET A 1 22.28 3.29 -14.20
C MET A 1 22.97 4.17 -15.24
N PHE A 2 22.76 3.94 -16.53
CA PHE A 2 23.49 4.66 -17.57
C PHE A 2 22.96 6.10 -17.67
N GLN A 3 23.75 7.04 -17.22
CA GLN A 3 23.54 8.47 -17.50
C GLN A 3 24.38 8.84 -18.72
N ILE A 4 23.74 9.39 -19.73
CA ILE A 4 24.40 9.82 -20.96
C ILE A 4 24.76 11.30 -20.82
N ASP A 5 26.05 11.58 -20.88
CA ASP A 5 26.56 12.96 -21.01
C ASP A 5 26.67 13.30 -22.50
N PHE A 6 25.72 14.10 -22.98
CA PHE A 6 25.66 14.49 -24.40
C PHE A 6 26.86 15.30 -24.84
N LYS A 7 27.49 16.08 -23.93
CA LYS A 7 28.73 16.79 -24.27
C LYS A 7 29.88 15.85 -24.58
N ARG A 8 30.02 14.84 -23.73
CA ARG A 8 31.06 13.81 -23.89
C ARG A 8 30.79 12.95 -25.11
N LEU A 9 29.53 12.64 -25.39
CA LEU A 9 29.11 11.89 -26.56
C LEU A 9 29.50 12.62 -27.85
N VAL A 10 29.24 13.96 -27.96
CA VAL A 10 29.65 14.76 -29.11
C VAL A 10 31.17 14.73 -29.32
N LEU A 11 31.94 14.90 -28.26
CA LEU A 11 33.39 14.86 -28.32
C LEU A 11 33.93 13.48 -28.75
N GLN A 12 33.28 12.39 -28.35
CA GLN A 12 33.68 11.04 -28.71
C GLN A 12 33.34 10.70 -30.18
N LEU A 13 32.22 11.20 -30.68
CA LEU A 13 31.78 10.97 -32.07
C LEU A 13 32.56 11.80 -33.09
N LEU A 14 33.12 12.94 -32.68
CA LEU A 14 33.89 13.80 -33.58
C LEU A 14 35.33 13.28 -33.72
N PRO A 15 35.77 13.04 -34.96
CA PRO A 15 37.18 12.80 -35.23
C PRO A 15 38.03 13.98 -34.76
N THR A 16 39.28 13.72 -34.38
CA THR A 16 40.16 14.70 -33.73
C THR A 16 40.36 15.99 -34.55
N PHE A 17 40.40 15.89 -35.88
CA PHE A 17 40.61 17.01 -36.78
C PHE A 17 39.35 17.89 -36.97
N TYR A 18 38.15 17.39 -36.63
CA TYR A 18 36.90 18.18 -36.64
C TYR A 18 36.51 18.75 -35.28
N ARG A 19 37.32 18.58 -34.27
CA ARG A 19 37.06 19.11 -32.91
C ARG A 19 37.29 20.62 -32.81
N GLN A 20 36.74 21.36 -33.77
CA GLN A 20 36.75 22.80 -33.74
C GLN A 20 35.53 23.35 -32.99
N PRO A 21 35.65 24.51 -32.32
CA PRO A 21 34.60 25.05 -31.46
C PRO A 21 33.28 25.31 -32.20
N LEU A 22 33.36 25.70 -33.48
CA LEU A 22 32.17 25.96 -34.30
C LEU A 22 31.40 24.65 -34.59
N ILE A 23 32.09 23.62 -35.05
CA ILE A 23 31.47 22.31 -35.37
C ILE A 23 30.89 21.67 -34.10
N PHE A 24 31.62 21.75 -32.99
CA PHE A 24 31.16 21.27 -31.70
C PHE A 24 29.90 22.05 -31.25
N GLY A 25 29.87 23.39 -31.40
CA GLY A 25 28.72 24.20 -31.05
C GLY A 25 27.48 23.88 -31.87
N MET A 26 27.62 23.67 -33.17
CA MET A 26 26.51 23.27 -34.06
C MET A 26 25.94 21.88 -33.68
N LEU A 27 26.80 20.90 -33.48
CA LEU A 27 26.37 19.57 -33.09
C LEU A 27 25.70 19.55 -31.71
N ARG A 28 26.23 20.35 -30.79
CA ARG A 28 25.61 20.48 -29.47
C ARG A 28 24.24 21.15 -29.57
N ALA A 29 24.08 22.17 -30.38
CA ALA A 29 22.79 22.83 -30.61
C ALA A 29 21.76 21.85 -31.21
N ALA A 30 22.19 21.02 -32.17
CA ALA A 30 21.33 19.98 -32.75
C ALA A 30 20.89 18.91 -31.72
N LEU A 31 21.72 18.61 -30.72
CA LEU A 31 21.43 17.59 -29.68
C LEU A 31 20.58 18.11 -28.52
N VAL A 32 20.32 19.42 -28.42
CA VAL A 32 19.48 19.97 -27.33
C VAL A 32 18.08 19.33 -27.30
N GLY A 33 17.47 19.14 -28.48
CA GLY A 33 16.17 18.49 -28.58
C GLY A 33 16.22 17.01 -28.08
N LEU A 34 17.26 16.29 -28.42
CA LEU A 34 17.45 14.90 -27.97
C LEU A 34 17.68 14.81 -26.46
N GLU A 35 18.45 15.74 -25.90
CA GLU A 35 18.68 15.84 -24.46
C GLU A 35 17.37 16.08 -23.70
N ALA A 36 16.50 16.96 -24.21
CA ALA A 36 15.18 17.22 -23.63
C ALA A 36 14.29 15.97 -23.63
N VAL A 37 14.23 15.24 -24.74
CA VAL A 37 13.48 13.98 -24.85
C VAL A 37 14.06 12.91 -23.92
N TYR A 38 15.36 12.78 -23.87
CA TYR A 38 16.04 11.83 -22.98
C TYR A 38 15.74 12.12 -21.50
N ASN A 39 15.78 13.38 -21.10
CA ASN A 39 15.48 13.78 -19.73
C ASN A 39 13.99 13.50 -19.38
N SER A 40 13.07 13.76 -20.30
CA SER A 40 11.66 13.41 -20.12
C SER A 40 11.44 11.91 -20.02
N PHE A 41 12.10 11.13 -20.86
CA PHE A 41 12.07 9.67 -20.82
C PHE A 41 12.62 9.13 -19.48
N THR A 42 13.74 9.67 -19.01
CA THR A 42 14.35 9.24 -17.75
C THR A 42 13.41 9.50 -16.57
N LYS A 43 12.80 10.70 -16.52
CA LYS A 43 11.80 11.02 -15.49
C LYS A 43 10.58 10.10 -15.55
N ALA A 44 10.04 9.86 -16.74
CA ALA A 44 8.91 8.94 -16.91
C ALA A 44 9.26 7.52 -16.49
N ARG A 45 10.43 7.03 -16.87
CA ARG A 45 10.92 5.71 -16.47
C ARG A 45 11.06 5.58 -14.95
N ASP A 46 11.63 6.58 -14.29
CA ASP A 46 11.83 6.54 -12.84
C ASP A 46 10.48 6.58 -12.10
N LEU A 47 9.51 7.34 -12.62
CA LEU A 47 8.14 7.34 -12.12
C LEU A 47 7.45 5.97 -12.32
N HIS A 48 7.64 5.34 -13.48
CA HIS A 48 7.09 4.00 -13.73
C HIS A 48 7.75 2.94 -12.85
N ASN A 49 9.07 3.00 -12.67
CA ASN A 49 9.78 2.10 -11.77
C ASN A 49 9.28 2.25 -10.32
N TYR A 50 9.07 3.48 -9.86
CA TYR A 50 8.48 3.74 -8.54
C TYR A 50 7.10 3.08 -8.42
N ARG A 51 6.24 3.22 -9.43
CA ARG A 51 4.90 2.59 -9.44
C ARG A 51 4.96 1.07 -9.45
N LEU A 52 5.92 0.49 -10.16
CA LEU A 52 6.09 -0.98 -10.23
C LEU A 52 6.63 -1.56 -8.93
N THR A 53 7.46 -0.83 -8.21
CA THR A 53 8.01 -1.26 -6.92
C THR A 53 7.01 -1.10 -5.77
N HIS A 54 6.00 -0.23 -5.92
CA HIS A 54 4.97 0.03 -4.89
C HIS A 54 3.64 -0.57 -5.33
N ASN A 55 3.20 -1.59 -4.62
CA ASN A 55 1.93 -2.27 -4.82
C ASN A 55 0.93 -1.97 -3.68
N GLY A 56 -0.23 -2.64 -3.70
CA GLY A 56 -1.29 -2.48 -2.68
C GLY A 56 -1.00 -3.14 -1.32
N GLN A 57 0.21 -3.58 -1.04
CA GLN A 57 0.58 -4.06 0.29
C GLN A 57 0.63 -2.91 1.30
N VAL A 58 0.28 -3.19 2.54
CA VAL A 58 0.19 -2.19 3.63
C VAL A 58 1.48 -1.37 3.77
N CYS A 59 2.65 -2.03 3.71
CA CYS A 59 3.94 -1.36 3.84
C CYS A 59 4.21 -0.38 2.69
N TYR A 60 3.91 -0.77 1.44
CA TYR A 60 4.12 0.08 0.28
C TYR A 60 3.08 1.19 0.17
N LEU A 61 1.81 0.88 0.45
CA LEU A 61 0.77 1.90 0.45
C LEU A 61 1.04 2.98 1.51
N ARG A 62 1.49 2.57 2.71
CA ARG A 62 1.93 3.50 3.76
C ARG A 62 3.13 4.33 3.32
N ALA A 63 4.12 3.72 2.65
CA ALA A 63 5.28 4.43 2.14
C ALA A 63 4.87 5.48 1.10
N VAL A 64 4.05 5.11 0.11
CA VAL A 64 3.55 6.03 -0.93
C VAL A 64 2.79 7.22 -0.34
N LEU A 65 1.95 7.00 0.67
CA LEU A 65 1.23 8.08 1.35
C LEU A 65 2.19 9.04 2.06
N ASN A 66 3.16 8.51 2.79
CA ASN A 66 4.15 9.32 3.51
C ASN A 66 5.15 10.03 2.59
N ASP A 67 5.44 9.46 1.42
CA ASP A 67 6.31 10.09 0.41
C ASP A 67 5.60 11.23 -0.33
N THR A 68 4.30 11.08 -0.55
CA THR A 68 3.51 12.06 -1.31
C THR A 68 2.99 13.20 -0.43
N PHE A 69 2.54 12.88 0.78
CA PHE A 69 1.95 13.85 1.70
C PHE A 69 2.79 13.93 2.97
N GLN A 70 3.39 15.08 3.20
CA GLN A 70 4.14 15.35 4.43
C GLN A 70 3.27 16.15 5.38
N SER A 71 3.03 15.60 6.57
CA SER A 71 2.35 16.31 7.66
C SER A 71 3.27 17.37 8.26
N ALA A 72 2.75 18.56 8.54
CA ALA A 72 3.48 19.62 9.21
C ALA A 72 3.89 19.23 10.63
N ASN A 73 3.10 18.39 11.28
CA ASN A 73 3.33 17.90 12.64
C ASN A 73 4.26 16.67 12.72
N GLY A 74 4.74 16.18 11.57
CA GLY A 74 5.55 14.96 11.52
C GLY A 74 4.78 13.66 11.77
N THR A 75 3.44 13.73 11.92
CA THR A 75 2.58 12.55 12.07
C THR A 75 2.55 11.78 10.77
N LYS A 76 2.74 10.46 10.84
CA LYS A 76 2.76 9.58 9.67
C LYS A 76 1.41 8.90 9.46
N PHE A 77 1.14 8.57 8.20
CA PHE A 77 0.00 7.73 7.87
C PHE A 77 0.16 6.33 8.44
N GLU A 78 -0.92 5.79 8.96
CA GLU A 78 -0.98 4.41 9.40
C GLU A 78 -2.12 3.68 8.69
N ILE A 79 -1.92 2.39 8.46
CA ILE A 79 -2.93 1.53 7.87
C ILE A 79 -3.22 0.42 8.86
N LEU A 80 -4.45 0.40 9.33
CA LEU A 80 -4.92 -0.52 10.34
C LEU A 80 -5.89 -1.54 9.72
N THR A 81 -5.84 -2.74 10.22
CA THR A 81 -6.84 -3.76 9.90
C THR A 81 -8.07 -3.49 10.77
N ILE A 82 -9.26 -3.55 10.16
CA ILE A 82 -10.50 -3.45 10.92
C ILE A 82 -10.66 -4.74 11.72
N GLU A 83 -10.72 -4.61 13.03
CA GLU A 83 -11.07 -5.74 13.89
C GLU A 83 -12.53 -6.15 13.63
N ARG A 84 -12.78 -7.44 13.72
CA ARG A 84 -14.11 -7.98 13.47
C ARG A 84 -14.97 -7.73 14.70
N ASP A 85 -15.69 -6.62 14.71
CA ASP A 85 -16.73 -6.36 15.68
C ASP A 85 -18.04 -7.01 15.21
N GLY A 86 -18.39 -8.09 15.78
CA GLY A 86 -19.66 -8.72 15.47
C GLY A 86 -19.91 -9.92 16.40
N ASP A 87 -21.16 -10.17 16.63
CA ASP A 87 -21.61 -11.28 17.48
C ASP A 87 -21.69 -12.57 16.67
N TRP A 88 -21.16 -13.62 17.24
CA TRP A 88 -21.33 -14.95 16.72
C TRP A 88 -22.64 -15.55 17.23
N LEU A 89 -23.44 -16.10 16.34
CA LEU A 89 -24.56 -16.94 16.71
C LEU A 89 -24.04 -18.35 17.03
N TYR A 90 -24.34 -18.79 18.22
CA TYR A 90 -23.97 -20.12 18.68
C TYR A 90 -25.17 -21.04 18.66
N ALA A 91 -24.97 -22.32 18.40
CA ALA A 91 -25.99 -23.34 18.62
C ALA A 91 -26.34 -23.40 20.11
N ILE A 92 -27.63 -23.47 20.41
CA ILE A 92 -28.14 -23.54 21.79
C ILE A 92 -28.83 -24.86 21.98
N THR A 93 -28.62 -25.47 23.14
CA THR A 93 -29.37 -26.66 23.59
C THR A 93 -30.78 -26.27 23.99
N GLU A 94 -31.70 -27.23 24.10
CA GLU A 94 -33.07 -27.02 24.63
C GLU A 94 -33.10 -26.34 26.00
N LYS A 95 -32.02 -26.46 26.77
CA LYS A 95 -31.86 -25.84 28.10
C LYS A 95 -31.34 -24.39 28.03
N GLY A 96 -31.14 -23.83 26.84
CA GLY A 96 -30.62 -22.48 26.65
C GLY A 96 -29.12 -22.30 26.85
N THR A 97 -28.37 -23.38 27.02
CA THR A 97 -26.90 -23.34 27.09
C THR A 97 -26.30 -23.44 25.70
N ARG A 98 -25.12 -22.82 25.47
CA ARG A 98 -24.42 -22.95 24.20
C ARG A 98 -24.00 -24.40 23.97
N LEU A 99 -24.21 -24.88 22.75
CA LEU A 99 -23.69 -26.17 22.34
C LEU A 99 -22.18 -26.11 22.26
N THR A 100 -21.51 -26.98 22.96
CA THR A 100 -20.05 -27.04 22.96
C THR A 100 -19.61 -28.39 22.37
N VAL A 101 -18.48 -28.36 21.67
CA VAL A 101 -17.81 -29.58 21.21
C VAL A 101 -16.38 -29.62 21.72
N ALA A 102 -15.92 -30.79 22.04
CA ALA A 102 -14.53 -31.04 22.35
C ALA A 102 -14.07 -32.27 21.56
N THR A 103 -12.81 -32.31 21.21
CA THR A 103 -12.19 -33.54 20.73
C THR A 103 -11.99 -34.51 21.92
N SER A 104 -11.87 -35.79 21.63
CA SER A 104 -11.61 -36.78 22.69
C SER A 104 -10.28 -36.50 23.43
N GLU A 105 -9.34 -35.82 22.80
CA GLU A 105 -8.06 -35.45 23.40
C GLU A 105 -8.19 -34.25 24.33
N ASP A 106 -9.08 -33.28 24.00
CA ASP A 106 -9.33 -32.08 24.82
C ASP A 106 -10.27 -32.36 26.02
N ALA A 107 -11.02 -33.46 25.97
CA ALA A 107 -11.98 -33.81 27.00
C ALA A 107 -11.35 -34.42 28.27
N PHE A 108 -10.11 -34.90 28.18
CA PHE A 108 -9.42 -35.54 29.30
C PHE A 108 -8.05 -34.88 29.53
N ASN A 109 -7.73 -34.64 30.79
CA ASN A 109 -6.39 -34.15 31.15
C ASN A 109 -5.37 -35.32 31.12
N GLU A 110 -4.09 -35.01 31.28
CA GLU A 110 -3.00 -36.00 31.33
C GLU A 110 -3.22 -37.08 32.42
N LYS A 111 -4.09 -36.84 33.37
CA LYS A 111 -4.47 -37.78 34.44
C LYS A 111 -5.71 -38.60 34.12
N GLY A 112 -6.31 -38.42 32.94
CA GLY A 112 -7.52 -39.13 32.54
C GLY A 112 -8.81 -38.60 33.17
N GLU A 113 -8.79 -37.46 33.85
CA GLU A 113 -9.97 -36.80 34.40
C GLU A 113 -10.65 -35.94 33.31
N TYR A 114 -11.98 -36.01 33.27
CA TYR A 114 -12.78 -35.23 32.34
C TYR A 114 -12.65 -33.73 32.66
N GLN A 115 -12.23 -32.95 31.68
CA GLN A 115 -12.19 -31.50 31.77
C GLN A 115 -13.24 -30.88 30.85
N ASP A 116 -13.95 -29.88 31.36
CA ASP A 116 -14.97 -29.15 30.62
C ASP A 116 -14.31 -28.03 29.75
N ASN A 117 -13.37 -28.42 28.91
CA ASN A 117 -12.65 -27.53 27.99
C ASN A 117 -13.35 -27.45 26.64
N HIS A 118 -14.67 -27.28 26.66
CA HIS A 118 -15.47 -27.23 25.46
C HIS A 118 -15.46 -25.84 24.83
N MET A 119 -15.15 -25.77 23.56
CA MET A 119 -15.35 -24.54 22.79
C MET A 119 -16.78 -24.47 22.27
N ALA A 120 -17.44 -23.34 22.50
CA ALA A 120 -18.74 -23.08 21.90
C ALA A 120 -18.62 -23.00 20.36
N VAL A 121 -19.47 -23.71 19.62
CA VAL A 121 -19.45 -23.78 18.18
C VAL A 121 -20.19 -22.59 17.59
N PRO A 122 -19.51 -21.68 16.88
CA PRO A 122 -20.19 -20.63 16.15
C PRO A 122 -20.91 -21.23 14.93
N VAL A 123 -22.19 -20.95 14.79
CA VAL A 123 -23.01 -21.43 13.65
C VAL A 123 -23.03 -20.41 12.53
N LEU A 124 -23.22 -19.14 12.88
CA LEU A 124 -23.30 -18.03 11.93
C LEU A 124 -22.69 -16.78 12.54
N SER A 125 -22.10 -15.97 11.70
CA SER A 125 -21.79 -14.58 12.05
C SER A 125 -22.88 -13.64 11.56
N ASN A 126 -23.03 -12.48 12.19
CA ASN A 126 -23.97 -11.49 11.71
C ASN A 126 -23.53 -10.95 10.32
N GLU A 127 -24.49 -10.40 9.58
CA GLU A 127 -24.26 -9.92 8.19
C GLU A 127 -23.17 -8.83 8.12
N ALA A 128 -23.02 -8.02 9.15
CA ALA A 128 -21.98 -7.00 9.27
C ALA A 128 -20.58 -7.61 9.27
N MET A 129 -20.39 -8.79 9.88
CA MET A 129 -19.12 -9.52 9.85
C MET A 129 -18.80 -10.08 8.47
N LEU A 130 -19.82 -10.49 7.71
CA LEU A 130 -19.62 -11.18 6.44
C LEU A 130 -19.37 -10.22 5.28
N THR A 131 -20.02 -9.07 5.28
CA THR A 131 -20.04 -8.18 4.10
C THR A 131 -19.14 -6.96 4.19
N ALA A 132 -19.13 -6.24 5.29
CA ALA A 132 -18.46 -4.94 5.36
C ALA A 132 -16.99 -5.03 5.79
N GLN A 133 -16.63 -5.98 6.63
CA GLN A 133 -15.33 -5.96 7.31
C GLN A 133 -14.27 -6.86 6.69
N GLN A 134 -14.65 -7.93 6.01
CA GLN A 134 -13.66 -8.86 5.43
C GLN A 134 -12.78 -8.22 4.36
N ASN A 135 -13.29 -7.20 3.67
CA ASN A 135 -12.62 -6.55 2.55
C ASN A 135 -12.24 -5.09 2.82
N SER A 136 -12.31 -4.63 4.07
CA SER A 136 -12.04 -3.24 4.43
C SER A 136 -10.76 -3.08 5.23
N PHE A 137 -10.14 -1.92 5.12
CA PHE A 137 -8.99 -1.50 5.93
C PHE A 137 -9.14 -0.01 6.27
N LEU A 138 -8.54 0.39 7.39
CA LEU A 138 -8.56 1.77 7.87
C LEU A 138 -7.29 2.50 7.46
N VAL A 139 -7.45 3.67 6.87
CA VAL A 139 -6.36 4.61 6.61
C VAL A 139 -6.48 5.73 7.63
N ALA A 140 -5.52 5.81 8.51
CA ALA A 140 -5.41 6.81 9.53
C ALA A 140 -4.68 8.03 8.96
N VAL A 141 -5.41 9.15 8.84
CA VAL A 141 -4.96 10.39 8.19
C VAL A 141 -4.62 11.42 9.24
N PRO A 142 -3.45 12.10 9.16
CA PRO A 142 -3.10 13.21 10.05
C PRO A 142 -4.13 14.35 10.01
N ALA A 143 -4.40 14.97 11.15
CA ALA A 143 -5.44 16.00 11.30
C ALA A 143 -5.22 17.22 10.41
N ASP A 144 -3.98 17.63 10.19
CA ASP A 144 -3.59 18.76 9.34
C ASP A 144 -3.90 18.51 7.84
N LEU A 145 -3.84 17.26 7.38
CA LEU A 145 -4.13 16.87 6.01
C LEU A 145 -5.60 16.47 5.78
N TRP A 146 -6.35 16.25 6.86
CA TRP A 146 -7.75 15.80 6.78
C TRP A 146 -8.66 16.77 6.02
N GLN A 147 -8.55 18.08 6.28
CA GLN A 147 -9.41 19.06 5.64
C GLN A 147 -8.94 19.47 4.24
N SER A 148 -7.63 19.54 4.03
CA SER A 148 -7.05 20.09 2.80
C SER A 148 -6.86 19.05 1.69
N ASN A 149 -6.43 17.84 2.04
CA ASN A 149 -5.90 16.88 1.05
C ASN A 149 -6.66 15.54 1.02
N LEU A 150 -7.80 15.42 1.72
CA LEU A 150 -8.53 14.16 1.81
C LEU A 150 -8.96 13.60 0.44
N ALA A 151 -9.31 14.45 -0.52
CA ALA A 151 -9.70 14.03 -1.86
C ALA A 151 -8.52 13.41 -2.62
N ASP A 152 -7.35 14.03 -2.52
CA ASP A 152 -6.13 13.55 -3.18
C ASP A 152 -5.61 12.26 -2.52
N ILE A 153 -5.73 12.16 -1.18
CA ILE A 153 -5.40 10.96 -0.43
C ILE A 153 -6.29 9.80 -0.89
N LYS A 154 -7.61 10.02 -1.01
CA LYS A 154 -8.54 9.01 -1.51
C LYS A 154 -8.19 8.55 -2.92
N ALA A 155 -7.93 9.50 -3.83
CA ALA A 155 -7.54 9.18 -5.21
C ALA A 155 -6.23 8.37 -5.27
N LEU A 156 -5.26 8.70 -4.41
CA LEU A 156 -4.01 7.97 -4.34
C LEU A 156 -4.19 6.55 -3.79
N VAL A 157 -4.96 6.39 -2.71
CA VAL A 157 -5.30 5.08 -2.14
C VAL A 157 -6.04 4.21 -3.16
N ASP A 158 -7.03 4.77 -3.86
CA ASP A 158 -7.80 4.05 -4.88
C ASP A 158 -6.94 3.56 -6.05
N LYS A 159 -5.88 4.29 -6.36
CA LYS A 159 -4.93 3.92 -7.41
C LYS A 159 -4.04 2.72 -7.05
N TYR A 160 -3.69 2.56 -5.77
CA TYR A 160 -2.77 1.52 -5.31
C TYR A 160 -3.46 0.34 -4.62
N LYS A 161 -4.64 0.54 -4.02
CA LYS A 161 -5.38 -0.53 -3.34
C LYS A 161 -5.82 -1.63 -4.30
N LEU A 162 -6.03 -2.81 -3.79
CA LEU A 162 -6.70 -3.88 -4.54
C LEU A 162 -8.17 -3.49 -4.81
N ILE A 163 -8.67 -3.82 -6.00
CA ILE A 163 -10.06 -3.53 -6.42
C ILE A 163 -11.08 -4.13 -5.45
N SER A 164 -10.79 -5.31 -4.89
CA SER A 164 -11.65 -6.00 -3.94
C SER A 164 -11.66 -5.39 -2.53
N LYS A 165 -10.73 -4.48 -2.22
CA LYS A 165 -10.60 -3.87 -0.89
C LYS A 165 -11.25 -2.49 -0.84
N GLN A 166 -11.94 -2.21 0.28
CA GLN A 166 -12.52 -0.90 0.56
C GLN A 166 -11.70 -0.18 1.63
N ALA A 167 -11.37 1.07 1.36
CA ALA A 167 -10.65 1.91 2.31
C ALA A 167 -11.64 2.75 3.11
N GLN A 168 -11.54 2.71 4.42
CA GLN A 168 -12.21 3.63 5.34
C GLN A 168 -11.16 4.60 5.89
N TYR A 169 -11.56 5.82 6.17
CA TYR A 169 -10.65 6.89 6.59
C TYR A 169 -11.02 7.36 7.98
N ILE A 170 -10.02 7.47 8.85
CA ILE A 170 -10.13 8.03 10.19
C ILE A 170 -9.10 9.13 10.38
N GLN A 171 -9.46 10.13 11.18
CA GLN A 171 -8.52 11.18 11.54
C GLN A 171 -7.72 10.77 12.76
N ILE A 172 -6.40 11.04 12.71
CA ILE A 172 -5.52 10.91 13.88
C ILE A 172 -5.15 12.30 14.35
N SER A 173 -5.23 12.49 15.66
CA SER A 173 -4.78 13.72 16.34
C SER A 173 -3.26 13.72 16.54
#